data_53ba2ea979a1f2cd542d9518dfa79dd4
#
_entry.id   53ba2ea979a1f2cd542d9518dfa79dd4
#
_cell.length_a   1.000
_cell.length_b   1.000
_cell.length_c   1.000
_cell.angle_alpha   90.00
_cell.angle_beta   90.00
_cell.angle_gamma   90.00
#
_symmetry.space_group_name_H-M   'P 1'
#
loop_
_entity.id
_entity.type
_entity.pdbx_description
1 polymer ?
#
loop_
_entity_poly.entity_id
_entity_poly.type
_entity_poly.pdbx_seq_one_letter_code
_entity_poly.pdbx_strand_id
1 'polypeptide(L)'
;MTAIGIYGSAGRMGRAIADLIEIEGGRYAGGADASDDADALAVAADVLVDFSTASAVDAHLASALAARTPIVIGTTGLSPAQHLAIDAAAAHIAVLQTGNTSLGVTLLGILVREAAARLGSDWDIEIMEMHHRHKVDAPSGTALLLGEAAAAGRDTTLSAVRVDSRAGLTGARAEGTIGFASLRGGSVIGDHSVIFASEGERIELNHLGQDRSIFAKGAVKAAMWLAGKPAGRYRMGDVLGL
;
A
#
# COMPACT_ATOMS: atom_id res chain seq x y z
N MET A 1 25.51 7.03 -0.51
CA MET A 1 24.41 6.26 -1.13
C MET A 1 23.77 5.42 -0.01
N THR A 2 22.45 5.46 0.13
CA THR A 2 21.71 4.72 1.17
C THR A 2 21.81 3.22 0.93
N ALA A 3 22.27 2.48 1.93
CA ALA A 3 22.39 1.04 1.89
C ALA A 3 21.04 0.40 2.26
N ILE A 4 20.43 -0.34 1.32
CA ILE A 4 19.11 -0.93 1.47
C ILE A 4 19.24 -2.45 1.60
N GLY A 5 18.78 -3.01 2.73
CA GLY A 5 18.68 -4.44 2.98
C GLY A 5 17.25 -4.94 2.67
N ILE A 6 17.11 -6.19 2.19
CA ILE A 6 15.83 -6.74 1.79
C ILE A 6 15.53 -8.02 2.55
N TYR A 7 14.47 -8.07 3.35
CA TYR A 7 13.85 -9.29 3.85
C TYR A 7 12.86 -9.85 2.83
N GLY A 8 12.98 -11.14 2.51
CA GLY A 8 12.24 -11.79 1.45
C GLY A 8 12.83 -11.55 0.06
N SER A 9 14.16 -11.46 -0.02
CA SER A 9 14.94 -11.10 -1.22
C SER A 9 14.76 -12.09 -2.39
N ALA A 10 14.58 -13.38 -2.14
CA ALA A 10 14.34 -14.39 -3.15
C ALA A 10 12.90 -14.35 -3.73
N GLY A 11 11.98 -13.63 -3.08
CA GLY A 11 10.61 -13.43 -3.54
C GLY A 11 10.53 -12.57 -4.81
N ARG A 12 9.34 -12.58 -5.46
CA ARG A 12 9.11 -11.77 -6.68
C ARG A 12 9.33 -10.28 -6.45
N MET A 13 8.83 -9.74 -5.33
CA MET A 13 9.01 -8.33 -4.99
C MET A 13 10.44 -8.04 -4.55
N GLY A 14 11.05 -8.92 -3.73
CA GLY A 14 12.42 -8.75 -3.30
C GLY A 14 13.41 -8.62 -4.46
N ARG A 15 13.30 -9.49 -5.47
CA ARG A 15 14.10 -9.40 -6.70
C ARG A 15 13.86 -8.11 -7.46
N ALA A 16 12.60 -7.75 -7.69
CA ALA A 16 12.27 -6.50 -8.39
C ALA A 16 12.77 -5.24 -7.66
N ILE A 17 12.80 -5.26 -6.32
CA ILE A 17 13.36 -4.18 -5.51
C ILE A 17 14.88 -4.16 -5.67
N ALA A 18 15.56 -5.31 -5.54
CA ALA A 18 17.01 -5.41 -5.70
C ALA A 18 17.49 -4.84 -7.05
N ASP A 19 16.79 -5.20 -8.14
CA ASP A 19 17.10 -4.73 -9.51
C ASP A 19 16.97 -3.19 -9.65
N LEU A 20 16.18 -2.53 -8.81
CA LEU A 20 15.93 -1.10 -8.91
C LEU A 20 16.75 -0.24 -7.93
N ILE A 21 17.33 -0.82 -6.89
CA ILE A 21 18.05 -0.05 -5.85
C ILE A 21 19.14 0.84 -6.46
N GLU A 22 20.02 0.28 -7.28
CA GLU A 22 21.12 1.04 -7.88
C GLU A 22 20.63 2.03 -8.95
N ILE A 23 19.61 1.65 -9.71
CA ILE A 23 18.98 2.50 -10.73
C ILE A 23 18.37 3.76 -10.09
N GLU A 24 17.77 3.62 -8.91
CA GLU A 24 17.16 4.74 -8.16
C GLU A 24 18.19 5.48 -7.26
N GLY A 25 19.48 5.12 -7.31
CA GLY A 25 20.57 5.82 -6.61
C GLY A 25 20.86 5.32 -5.20
N GLY A 26 20.35 4.14 -4.81
CA GLY A 26 20.72 3.44 -3.59
C GLY A 26 21.95 2.53 -3.76
N ARG A 27 22.28 1.78 -2.71
CA ARG A 27 23.26 0.68 -2.68
C ARG A 27 22.57 -0.57 -2.12
N TYR A 28 22.67 -1.68 -2.81
CA TYR A 28 22.18 -2.94 -2.29
C TYR A 28 23.07 -3.45 -1.14
N ALA A 29 22.53 -3.56 0.06
CA ALA A 29 23.26 -4.03 1.25
C ALA A 29 23.26 -5.55 1.41
N GLY A 30 22.36 -6.24 0.71
CA GLY A 30 22.13 -7.67 0.78
C GLY A 30 20.67 -8.03 0.97
N GLY A 31 20.40 -9.32 0.98
CA GLY A 31 19.07 -9.86 1.25
C GLY A 31 19.12 -10.96 2.29
N ALA A 32 17.99 -11.19 2.98
CA ALA A 32 17.81 -12.31 3.87
C ALA A 32 16.45 -12.98 3.62
N ASP A 33 16.48 -14.30 3.57
CA ASP A 33 15.32 -15.18 3.50
C ASP A 33 15.27 -16.10 4.72
N ALA A 34 14.40 -17.09 4.78
CA ALA A 34 14.09 -17.85 6.01
C ALA A 34 15.30 -18.53 6.69
N SER A 35 16.38 -18.82 5.97
CA SER A 35 17.59 -19.48 6.50
C SER A 35 18.77 -18.53 6.73
N ASP A 36 18.62 -17.25 6.39
CA ASP A 36 19.69 -16.27 6.42
C ASP A 36 19.71 -15.49 7.75
N ASP A 37 20.83 -14.84 8.04
CA ASP A 37 21.02 -14.04 9.25
C ASP A 37 20.36 -12.66 9.09
N ALA A 38 19.15 -12.53 9.61
CA ALA A 38 18.38 -11.29 9.59
C ALA A 38 19.07 -10.16 10.41
N ASP A 39 19.75 -10.52 11.50
CA ASP A 39 20.42 -9.55 12.38
C ASP A 39 21.66 -8.97 11.69
N ALA A 40 22.46 -9.80 11.03
CA ALA A 40 23.61 -9.33 10.26
C ALA A 40 23.19 -8.36 9.14
N LEU A 41 22.08 -8.65 8.44
CA LEU A 41 21.54 -7.74 7.42
C LEU A 41 21.09 -6.41 8.03
N ALA A 42 20.41 -6.46 9.18
CA ALA A 42 19.92 -5.25 9.84
C ALA A 42 21.06 -4.31 10.24
N VAL A 43 22.20 -4.86 10.68
CA VAL A 43 23.41 -4.08 11.03
C VAL A 43 24.10 -3.50 9.77
N ALA A 44 24.05 -4.21 8.65
CA ALA A 44 24.75 -3.82 7.41
C ALA A 44 24.00 -2.76 6.57
N ALA A 45 22.72 -2.52 6.84
CA ALA A 45 21.84 -1.64 6.11
C ALA A 45 21.61 -0.29 6.81
N ASP A 46 21.43 0.77 6.03
CA ASP A 46 20.94 2.08 6.52
C ASP A 46 19.40 2.08 6.67
N VAL A 47 18.74 1.20 5.93
CA VAL A 47 17.29 1.00 5.95
C VAL A 47 16.94 -0.40 5.43
N LEU A 48 15.91 -0.99 5.99
CA LEU A 48 15.39 -2.31 5.60
C LEU A 48 14.09 -2.18 4.82
N VAL A 49 13.86 -3.14 3.93
CA VAL A 49 12.60 -3.30 3.20
C VAL A 49 12.12 -4.74 3.39
N ASP A 50 10.93 -4.94 3.94
CA ASP A 50 10.34 -6.25 4.19
C ASP A 50 9.19 -6.53 3.21
N PHE A 51 9.41 -7.49 2.31
CA PHE A 51 8.40 -8.10 1.43
C PHE A 51 8.43 -9.62 1.57
N SER A 52 8.40 -10.09 2.80
CA SER A 52 8.44 -11.52 3.15
C SER A 52 7.04 -12.12 3.38
N THR A 53 6.84 -12.75 4.51
CA THR A 53 5.57 -13.33 4.96
C THR A 53 5.14 -12.71 6.30
N ALA A 54 3.83 -12.66 6.56
CA ALA A 54 3.31 -12.13 7.83
C ALA A 54 3.94 -12.84 9.06
N SER A 55 4.20 -14.15 8.95
CA SER A 55 4.81 -14.94 10.05
C SER A 55 6.27 -14.57 10.36
N ALA A 56 6.96 -13.90 9.44
CA ALA A 56 8.37 -13.52 9.63
C ALA A 56 8.53 -12.08 10.17
N VAL A 57 7.49 -11.24 10.03
CA VAL A 57 7.57 -9.80 10.34
C VAL A 57 7.99 -9.52 11.79
N ASP A 58 7.53 -10.33 12.76
CA ASP A 58 7.88 -10.12 14.17
C ASP A 58 9.39 -10.29 14.41
N ALA A 59 10.00 -11.31 13.80
CA ALA A 59 11.45 -11.54 13.88
C ALA A 59 12.25 -10.43 13.18
N HIS A 60 11.83 -10.05 11.96
CA HIS A 60 12.47 -8.98 11.19
C HIS A 60 12.38 -7.62 11.90
N LEU A 61 11.23 -7.35 12.53
CA LEU A 61 11.04 -6.14 13.32
C LEU A 61 11.94 -6.12 14.57
N ALA A 62 12.12 -7.28 15.22
CA ALA A 62 13.03 -7.41 16.36
C ALA A 62 14.49 -7.16 15.94
N SER A 63 14.94 -7.72 14.80
CA SER A 63 16.27 -7.46 14.23
C SER A 63 16.48 -5.98 13.89
N ALA A 64 15.49 -5.34 13.26
CA ALA A 64 15.52 -3.91 12.94
C ALA A 64 15.62 -3.04 14.21
N LEU A 65 14.86 -3.38 15.25
CA LEU A 65 14.93 -2.71 16.57
C LEU A 65 16.30 -2.85 17.24
N ALA A 66 16.86 -4.07 17.27
CA ALA A 66 18.16 -4.34 17.88
C ALA A 66 19.27 -3.55 17.19
N ALA A 67 19.25 -3.48 15.87
CA ALA A 67 20.20 -2.71 15.05
C ALA A 67 19.90 -1.19 15.01
N ARG A 68 18.74 -0.76 15.51
CA ARG A 68 18.22 0.62 15.36
C ARG A 68 18.09 1.06 13.90
N THR A 69 17.79 0.15 13.02
CA THR A 69 17.69 0.38 11.57
C THR A 69 16.24 0.65 11.17
N PRO A 70 15.94 1.76 10.46
CA PRO A 70 14.63 2.03 9.91
C PRO A 70 14.11 0.91 9.03
N ILE A 71 12.78 0.70 8.99
CA ILE A 71 12.19 -0.38 8.19
C ILE A 71 10.92 0.03 7.45
N VAL A 72 10.86 -0.31 6.15
CA VAL A 72 9.65 -0.27 5.32
C VAL A 72 9.04 -1.66 5.30
N ILE A 73 7.81 -1.81 5.76
CA ILE A 73 7.08 -3.08 5.78
C ILE A 73 5.99 -3.05 4.71
N GLY A 74 6.23 -3.76 3.60
CA GLY A 74 5.28 -3.99 2.51
C GLY A 74 4.58 -5.34 2.59
N THR A 75 4.94 -6.17 3.56
CA THR A 75 4.29 -7.45 3.85
C THR A 75 2.85 -7.21 4.28
N THR A 76 1.91 -7.94 3.67
CA THR A 76 0.47 -7.85 3.92
C THR A 76 -0.05 -9.00 4.76
N GLY A 77 -1.31 -8.92 5.22
CA GLY A 77 -1.94 -9.97 6.02
C GLY A 77 -1.48 -9.98 7.48
N LEU A 78 -1.02 -8.84 7.99
CA LEU A 78 -0.59 -8.69 9.38
C LEU A 78 -1.78 -8.78 10.34
N SER A 79 -1.56 -9.43 11.46
CA SER A 79 -2.52 -9.53 12.56
C SER A 79 -2.63 -8.21 13.35
N PRO A 80 -3.71 -8.00 14.12
CA PRO A 80 -3.80 -6.86 15.03
C PRO A 80 -2.64 -6.78 16.04
N ALA A 81 -2.13 -7.93 16.51
CA ALA A 81 -0.98 -7.97 17.41
C ALA A 81 0.30 -7.45 16.73
N GLN A 82 0.50 -7.79 15.46
CA GLN A 82 1.65 -7.28 14.69
C GLN A 82 1.55 -5.77 14.44
N HIS A 83 0.36 -5.24 14.19
CA HIS A 83 0.17 -3.79 14.10
C HIS A 83 0.56 -3.08 15.39
N LEU A 84 0.17 -3.64 16.57
CA LEU A 84 0.59 -3.09 17.86
C LEU A 84 2.12 -3.19 18.08
N ALA A 85 2.75 -4.30 17.67
CA ALA A 85 4.21 -4.44 17.74
C ALA A 85 4.93 -3.42 16.86
N ILE A 86 4.41 -3.17 15.66
CA ILE A 86 4.92 -2.14 14.74
C ILE A 86 4.77 -0.73 15.35
N ASP A 87 3.64 -0.43 15.99
CA ASP A 87 3.42 0.86 16.66
C ASP A 87 4.38 1.03 17.85
N ALA A 88 4.64 -0.03 18.62
CA ALA A 88 5.62 -0.01 19.69
C ALA A 88 7.05 0.21 19.15
N ALA A 89 7.43 -0.46 18.05
CA ALA A 89 8.72 -0.30 17.40
C ALA A 89 8.94 1.14 16.90
N ALA A 90 7.89 1.80 16.43
CA ALA A 90 7.94 3.17 15.95
C ALA A 90 8.32 4.19 17.02
N ALA A 91 8.22 3.86 18.30
CA ALA A 91 8.75 4.68 19.39
C ALA A 91 10.30 4.71 19.42
N HIS A 92 10.96 3.77 18.76
CA HIS A 92 12.41 3.58 18.83
C HIS A 92 13.14 3.71 17.50
N ILE A 93 12.49 3.37 16.38
CA ILE A 93 13.01 3.47 15.01
C ILE A 93 11.97 4.09 14.08
N ALA A 94 12.40 4.56 12.90
CA ALA A 94 11.45 4.96 11.87
C ALA A 94 10.83 3.73 11.21
N VAL A 95 9.50 3.62 11.19
CA VAL A 95 8.77 2.51 10.58
C VAL A 95 7.72 3.04 9.61
N LEU A 96 7.79 2.61 8.35
CA LEU A 96 6.75 2.82 7.37
C LEU A 96 6.09 1.49 7.03
N GLN A 97 4.81 1.33 7.32
CA GLN A 97 4.06 0.13 6.97
C GLN A 97 2.94 0.48 5.99
N THR A 98 2.83 -0.30 4.91
CA THR A 98 1.82 -0.08 3.87
C THR A 98 1.44 -1.39 3.19
N GLY A 99 0.18 -1.53 2.78
CA GLY A 99 -0.27 -2.62 1.90
C GLY A 99 -0.02 -2.35 0.40
N ASN A 100 0.41 -1.13 0.04
CA ASN A 100 0.70 -0.76 -1.34
C ASN A 100 1.75 0.34 -1.39
N THR A 101 2.86 0.07 -2.06
CA THR A 101 3.99 1.01 -2.18
C THR A 101 3.93 1.89 -3.43
N SER A 102 2.93 1.74 -4.31
CA SER A 102 2.78 2.62 -5.47
C SER A 102 2.50 4.07 -5.06
N LEU A 103 3.38 4.97 -5.46
CA LEU A 103 3.20 6.41 -5.22
C LEU A 103 1.96 6.95 -5.95
N GLY A 104 1.66 6.42 -7.15
CA GLY A 104 0.46 6.80 -7.90
C GLY A 104 -0.83 6.40 -7.18
N VAL A 105 -0.89 5.18 -6.62
CA VAL A 105 -2.03 4.72 -5.81
C VAL A 105 -2.16 5.53 -4.53
N THR A 106 -1.04 5.87 -3.88
CA THR A 106 -1.02 6.72 -2.68
C THR A 106 -1.61 8.09 -2.97
N LEU A 107 -1.14 8.76 -4.03
CA LEU A 107 -1.66 10.06 -4.44
C LEU A 107 -3.14 9.96 -4.81
N LEU A 108 -3.55 8.92 -5.56
CA LEU A 108 -4.95 8.69 -5.89
C LEU A 108 -5.82 8.59 -4.63
N GLY A 109 -5.40 7.84 -3.61
CA GLY A 109 -6.14 7.72 -2.35
C GLY A 109 -6.32 9.06 -1.63
N ILE A 110 -5.31 9.92 -1.64
CA ILE A 110 -5.38 11.26 -1.06
C ILE A 110 -6.38 12.13 -1.84
N LEU A 111 -6.31 12.13 -3.17
CA LEU A 111 -7.25 12.87 -4.03
C LEU A 111 -8.69 12.38 -3.86
N VAL A 112 -8.89 11.07 -3.73
CA VAL A 112 -10.21 10.46 -3.47
C VAL A 112 -10.78 10.93 -2.14
N ARG A 113 -9.97 10.95 -1.08
CA ARG A 113 -10.37 11.45 0.24
C ARG A 113 -10.77 12.93 0.18
N GLU A 114 -9.95 13.76 -0.48
CA GLU A 114 -10.24 15.19 -0.66
C GLU A 114 -11.52 15.42 -1.47
N ALA A 115 -11.70 14.69 -2.57
CA ALA A 115 -12.90 14.79 -3.38
C ALA A 115 -14.14 14.40 -2.56
N ALA A 116 -14.09 13.26 -1.85
CA ALA A 116 -15.19 12.79 -1.00
C ALA A 116 -15.54 13.76 0.13
N ALA A 117 -14.54 14.45 0.71
CA ALA A 117 -14.75 15.43 1.77
C ALA A 117 -15.39 16.74 1.28
N ARG A 118 -15.16 17.11 0.01
CA ARG A 118 -15.63 18.39 -0.55
C ARG A 118 -16.93 18.25 -1.33
N LEU A 119 -17.14 17.10 -1.95
CA LEU A 119 -18.38 16.78 -2.65
C LEU A 119 -19.38 16.20 -1.65
N GLY A 120 -20.58 16.73 -1.59
CA GLY A 120 -21.63 16.33 -0.65
C GLY A 120 -22.13 14.89 -0.83
N SER A 121 -23.12 14.51 -0.03
CA SER A 121 -23.75 13.18 -0.08
C SER A 121 -24.56 12.95 -1.36
N ASP A 122 -24.91 14.00 -2.08
CA ASP A 122 -25.56 14.01 -3.40
C ASP A 122 -24.66 13.53 -4.53
N TRP A 123 -23.35 13.36 -4.28
CA TRP A 123 -22.43 12.70 -5.21
C TRP A 123 -22.27 11.23 -4.88
N ASP A 124 -22.70 10.40 -5.81
CA ASP A 124 -22.53 8.94 -5.73
C ASP A 124 -21.07 8.55 -5.91
N ILE A 125 -20.58 7.56 -5.15
CA ILE A 125 -19.21 7.05 -5.28
C ILE A 125 -19.24 5.60 -5.74
N GLU A 126 -18.59 5.31 -6.88
CA GLU A 126 -18.40 3.96 -7.42
C GLU A 126 -16.91 3.71 -7.64
N ILE A 127 -16.44 2.54 -7.24
CA ILE A 127 -15.06 2.10 -7.41
C ILE A 127 -15.05 0.90 -8.33
N MET A 128 -14.42 1.05 -9.49
CA MET A 128 -14.21 -0.03 -10.45
C MET A 128 -12.73 -0.45 -10.45
N GLU A 129 -12.50 -1.77 -10.46
CA GLU A 129 -11.15 -2.30 -10.60
C GLU A 129 -11.09 -3.43 -11.62
N MET A 130 -9.97 -3.52 -12.33
CA MET A 130 -9.70 -4.61 -13.26
C MET A 130 -8.33 -5.22 -13.00
N HIS A 131 -8.27 -6.54 -12.93
CA HIS A 131 -7.03 -7.31 -12.82
C HIS A 131 -7.01 -8.51 -13.78
N HIS A 132 -5.84 -9.13 -13.87
CA HIS A 132 -5.64 -10.34 -14.65
C HIS A 132 -6.57 -11.48 -14.21
N ARG A 133 -6.84 -12.40 -15.16
CA ARG A 133 -7.77 -13.54 -14.96
C ARG A 133 -7.46 -14.45 -13.77
N HIS A 134 -6.22 -14.44 -13.27
CA HIS A 134 -5.77 -15.30 -12.17
C HIS A 134 -5.88 -14.66 -10.78
N LYS A 135 -6.37 -13.43 -10.66
CA LYS A 135 -6.59 -12.80 -9.36
C LYS A 135 -7.82 -13.41 -8.67
N VAL A 136 -7.65 -13.90 -7.45
CA VAL A 136 -8.66 -14.69 -6.72
C VAL A 136 -9.52 -13.84 -5.77
N ASP A 137 -8.97 -12.75 -5.24
CA ASP A 137 -9.69 -11.83 -4.35
C ASP A 137 -10.43 -10.75 -5.15
N ALA A 138 -11.63 -10.38 -4.70
CA ALA A 138 -12.44 -9.28 -5.21
C ALA A 138 -13.32 -8.70 -4.07
N PRO A 139 -13.40 -7.35 -3.92
CA PRO A 139 -12.57 -6.34 -4.57
C PRO A 139 -11.09 -6.46 -4.21
N SER A 140 -10.20 -5.88 -5.03
CA SER A 140 -8.76 -5.88 -4.75
C SER A 140 -8.43 -5.07 -3.49
N GLY A 141 -7.30 -5.39 -2.83
CA GLY A 141 -6.84 -4.63 -1.68
C GLY A 141 -6.69 -3.12 -1.97
N THR A 142 -6.25 -2.75 -3.18
CA THR A 142 -6.17 -1.34 -3.60
C THR A 142 -7.54 -0.70 -3.75
N ALA A 143 -8.52 -1.42 -4.30
CA ALA A 143 -9.90 -0.90 -4.36
C ALA A 143 -10.47 -0.66 -2.97
N LEU A 144 -10.22 -1.57 -2.02
CA LEU A 144 -10.62 -1.38 -0.62
C LEU A 144 -9.93 -0.18 0.02
N LEU A 145 -8.62 0.03 -0.20
CA LEU A 145 -7.90 1.24 0.26
C LEU A 145 -8.53 2.53 -0.28
N LEU A 146 -8.92 2.55 -1.55
CA LEU A 146 -9.60 3.70 -2.14
C LEU A 146 -10.99 3.90 -1.55
N GLY A 147 -11.72 2.82 -1.26
CA GLY A 147 -13.00 2.87 -0.56
C GLY A 147 -12.89 3.40 0.86
N GLU A 148 -11.87 2.97 1.60
CA GLU A 148 -11.55 3.49 2.93
C GLU A 148 -11.21 4.98 2.90
N ALA A 149 -10.44 5.42 1.87
CA ALA A 149 -10.13 6.82 1.67
C ALA A 149 -11.39 7.66 1.40
N ALA A 150 -12.30 7.16 0.54
CA ALA A 150 -13.57 7.81 0.25
C ALA A 150 -14.48 7.88 1.49
N ALA A 151 -14.59 6.78 2.24
CA ALA A 151 -15.38 6.72 3.47
C ALA A 151 -14.83 7.68 4.54
N ALA A 152 -13.49 7.70 4.72
CA ALA A 152 -12.84 8.64 5.64
C ALA A 152 -13.05 10.10 5.24
N GLY A 153 -13.10 10.42 3.93
CA GLY A 153 -13.46 11.76 3.44
C GLY A 153 -14.89 12.17 3.77
N ARG A 154 -15.77 11.21 4.02
CA ARG A 154 -17.17 11.42 4.43
C ARG A 154 -17.43 11.22 5.92
N ASP A 155 -16.36 11.20 6.75
CA ASP A 155 -16.45 10.97 8.18
C ASP A 155 -17.22 9.70 8.57
N THR A 156 -17.07 8.62 7.76
CA THR A 156 -17.72 7.33 7.99
C THR A 156 -16.72 6.18 7.84
N THR A 157 -17.16 4.95 8.07
CA THR A 157 -16.35 3.74 7.84
C THR A 157 -16.81 3.02 6.58
N LEU A 158 -15.87 2.41 5.85
CA LEU A 158 -16.21 1.67 4.65
C LEU A 158 -17.23 0.54 4.94
N SER A 159 -17.09 -0.16 6.06
CA SER A 159 -17.99 -1.24 6.47
C SER A 159 -19.45 -0.82 6.62
N ALA A 160 -19.70 0.45 6.94
CA ALA A 160 -21.07 0.98 7.11
C ALA A 160 -21.76 1.32 5.78
N VAL A 161 -20.98 1.59 4.73
CA VAL A 161 -21.51 2.18 3.46
C VAL A 161 -21.18 1.35 2.22
N ARG A 162 -20.51 0.22 2.38
CA ARG A 162 -20.00 -0.62 1.28
C ARG A 162 -21.11 -1.40 0.58
N VAL A 163 -21.06 -1.43 -0.77
CA VAL A 163 -21.91 -2.27 -1.63
C VAL A 163 -21.02 -2.98 -2.66
N ASP A 164 -20.85 -4.31 -2.55
CA ASP A 164 -19.86 -5.06 -3.35
C ASP A 164 -20.30 -5.40 -4.77
N SER A 165 -21.60 -5.48 -5.02
CA SER A 165 -22.10 -5.78 -6.37
C SER A 165 -23.59 -5.44 -6.49
N ARG A 166 -24.01 -5.23 -7.72
CA ARG A 166 -25.41 -5.11 -8.10
C ARG A 166 -25.68 -6.09 -9.24
N ALA A 167 -26.63 -7.00 -9.03
CA ALA A 167 -27.04 -7.98 -10.02
C ALA A 167 -28.56 -8.20 -9.95
N GLY A 168 -29.23 -8.29 -11.12
CA GLY A 168 -30.67 -8.41 -11.19
C GLY A 168 -31.42 -7.11 -10.88
N LEU A 169 -32.61 -7.21 -10.32
CA LEU A 169 -33.43 -6.06 -9.93
C LEU A 169 -33.06 -5.63 -8.51
N THR A 170 -32.19 -4.65 -8.37
CA THR A 170 -31.64 -4.19 -7.08
C THR A 170 -32.35 -2.98 -6.50
N GLY A 171 -33.32 -2.39 -7.21
CA GLY A 171 -33.92 -1.11 -6.85
C GLY A 171 -32.99 0.07 -7.13
N ALA A 172 -33.43 1.26 -6.72
CA ALA A 172 -32.62 2.46 -6.82
C ALA A 172 -31.39 2.38 -5.90
N ARG A 173 -30.31 3.06 -6.27
CA ARG A 173 -29.11 3.17 -5.46
C ARG A 173 -29.43 3.87 -4.14
N ALA A 174 -29.00 3.31 -3.02
CA ALA A 174 -29.12 3.98 -1.73
C ALA A 174 -28.11 5.13 -1.62
N GLU A 175 -28.57 6.29 -1.15
CA GLU A 175 -27.73 7.47 -0.93
C GLU A 175 -26.59 7.17 0.07
N GLY A 176 -25.44 7.82 -0.12
CA GLY A 176 -24.29 7.72 0.77
C GLY A 176 -23.49 6.43 0.67
N THR A 177 -23.94 5.42 -0.11
CA THR A 177 -23.19 4.16 -0.28
C THR A 177 -21.95 4.36 -1.17
N ILE A 178 -20.97 3.46 -1.02
CA ILE A 178 -19.79 3.34 -1.88
C ILE A 178 -19.87 1.98 -2.57
N GLY A 179 -20.06 2.00 -3.90
CA GLY A 179 -20.19 0.80 -4.70
C GLY A 179 -18.85 0.27 -5.20
N PHE A 180 -18.79 -1.06 -5.44
CA PHE A 180 -17.62 -1.72 -6.00
C PHE A 180 -18.01 -2.57 -7.20
N ALA A 181 -17.19 -2.51 -8.27
CA ALA A 181 -17.27 -3.38 -9.43
C ALA A 181 -15.89 -3.97 -9.74
N SER A 182 -15.79 -5.30 -9.78
CA SER A 182 -14.53 -6.00 -10.03
C SER A 182 -14.57 -6.70 -11.39
N LEU A 183 -13.61 -6.37 -12.24
CA LEU A 183 -13.42 -6.95 -13.56
C LEU A 183 -12.19 -7.86 -13.57
N ARG A 184 -12.24 -8.94 -14.35
CA ARG A 184 -11.13 -9.88 -14.53
C ARG A 184 -10.92 -10.15 -16.01
N GLY A 185 -9.68 -9.97 -16.50
CA GLY A 185 -9.39 -10.19 -17.91
C GLY A 185 -7.91 -10.11 -18.24
N GLY A 186 -7.48 -10.88 -19.22
CA GLY A 186 -6.14 -10.80 -19.78
C GLY A 186 -5.03 -10.91 -18.72
N SER A 187 -4.05 -10.02 -18.88
CA SER A 187 -2.88 -9.87 -18.02
C SER A 187 -2.84 -8.51 -17.30
N VAL A 188 -3.99 -7.83 -17.17
CA VAL A 188 -4.07 -6.51 -16.53
C VAL A 188 -3.44 -6.55 -15.13
N ILE A 189 -2.52 -5.65 -14.88
CA ILE A 189 -1.74 -5.62 -13.62
C ILE A 189 -2.60 -5.10 -12.47
N GLY A 190 -3.40 -4.06 -12.74
CA GLY A 190 -4.32 -3.47 -11.79
C GLY A 190 -4.70 -2.06 -12.22
N ASP A 191 -5.92 -1.94 -12.73
CA ASP A 191 -6.54 -0.66 -13.07
C ASP A 191 -7.58 -0.34 -11.99
N HIS A 192 -7.63 0.90 -11.57
CA HIS A 192 -8.54 1.37 -10.54
C HIS A 192 -9.13 2.71 -10.96
N SER A 193 -10.46 2.81 -10.92
CA SER A 193 -11.19 4.03 -11.20
C SER A 193 -12.12 4.35 -10.03
N VAL A 194 -12.06 5.57 -9.52
CA VAL A 194 -13.03 6.09 -8.57
C VAL A 194 -13.87 7.15 -9.27
N ILE A 195 -15.16 6.91 -9.33
CA ILE A 195 -16.14 7.73 -10.04
C ILE A 195 -16.98 8.45 -8.99
N PHE A 196 -17.01 9.77 -9.06
CA PHE A 196 -17.94 10.63 -8.35
C PHE A 196 -18.96 11.13 -9.35
N ALA A 197 -20.24 10.85 -9.12
CA ALA A 197 -21.31 11.20 -10.05
C ALA A 197 -22.45 11.93 -9.35
N SER A 198 -22.91 13.03 -9.94
CA SER A 198 -24.09 13.78 -9.52
C SER A 198 -25.04 13.98 -10.72
N GLU A 199 -26.12 14.72 -10.51
CA GLU A 199 -27.02 15.10 -11.61
C GLU A 199 -26.28 16.00 -12.63
N GLY A 200 -26.10 15.48 -13.85
CA GLY A 200 -25.55 16.22 -14.99
C GLY A 200 -24.01 16.24 -15.11
N GLU A 201 -23.25 15.77 -14.13
CA GLU A 201 -21.78 15.70 -14.22
C GLU A 201 -21.19 14.53 -13.45
N ARG A 202 -19.94 14.19 -13.77
CA ARG A 202 -19.14 13.23 -13.01
C ARG A 202 -17.65 13.57 -13.06
N ILE A 203 -16.92 13.15 -12.02
CA ILE A 203 -15.46 13.20 -11.95
C ILE A 203 -14.94 11.78 -11.87
N GLU A 204 -13.89 11.47 -12.62
CA GLU A 204 -13.23 10.17 -12.62
C GLU A 204 -11.76 10.34 -12.25
N LEU A 205 -11.32 9.63 -11.21
CA LEU A 205 -9.93 9.56 -10.78
C LEU A 205 -9.40 8.17 -11.08
N ASN A 206 -8.41 8.06 -11.96
CA ASN A 206 -7.95 6.79 -12.50
C ASN A 206 -6.47 6.53 -12.22
N HIS A 207 -6.12 5.28 -11.91
CA HIS A 207 -4.77 4.76 -11.88
C HIS A 207 -4.70 3.48 -12.73
N LEU A 208 -3.82 3.46 -13.73
CA LEU A 208 -3.64 2.34 -14.65
C LEU A 208 -2.24 1.75 -14.45
N GLY A 209 -2.17 0.53 -13.92
CA GLY A 209 -0.92 -0.17 -13.68
C GLY A 209 -0.42 -0.89 -14.93
N GLN A 210 0.62 -0.39 -15.56
CA GLN A 210 1.20 -1.00 -16.77
C GLN A 210 2.26 -2.08 -16.44
N ASP A 211 2.99 -1.92 -15.33
CA ASP A 211 4.03 -2.83 -14.89
C ASP A 211 4.11 -2.91 -13.35
N ARG A 212 4.51 -4.07 -12.82
CA ARG A 212 4.65 -4.28 -11.36
C ARG A 212 5.84 -3.56 -10.75
N SER A 213 6.78 -3.08 -11.54
CA SER A 213 7.93 -2.30 -11.06
C SER A 213 7.52 -1.02 -10.35
N ILE A 214 6.28 -0.50 -10.57
CA ILE A 214 5.75 0.65 -9.82
C ILE A 214 5.77 0.42 -8.31
N PHE A 215 5.52 -0.81 -7.84
CA PHE A 215 5.56 -1.15 -6.43
C PHE A 215 6.98 -1.23 -5.91
N ALA A 216 7.88 -1.87 -6.66
CA ALA A 216 9.30 -1.97 -6.31
C ALA A 216 9.98 -0.59 -6.29
N LYS A 217 9.70 0.24 -7.29
CA LYS A 217 10.18 1.63 -7.35
C LYS A 217 9.69 2.46 -6.17
N GLY A 218 8.40 2.32 -5.81
CA GLY A 218 7.85 2.99 -4.65
C GLY A 218 8.46 2.52 -3.33
N ALA A 219 8.77 1.21 -3.20
CA ALA A 219 9.44 0.66 -2.03
C ALA A 219 10.87 1.21 -1.87
N VAL A 220 11.65 1.28 -2.96
CA VAL A 220 12.99 1.88 -2.94
C VAL A 220 12.93 3.36 -2.57
N LYS A 221 12.01 4.13 -3.16
CA LYS A 221 11.82 5.54 -2.80
C LYS A 221 11.42 5.74 -1.36
N ALA A 222 10.51 4.90 -0.84
CA ALA A 222 10.11 4.92 0.56
C ALA A 222 11.29 4.60 1.49
N ALA A 223 12.11 3.59 1.15
CA ALA A 223 13.30 3.25 1.91
C ALA A 223 14.31 4.40 1.94
N MET A 224 14.67 4.96 0.79
CA MET A 224 15.59 6.09 0.71
C MET A 224 15.08 7.32 1.48
N TRP A 225 13.78 7.58 1.44
CA TRP A 225 13.16 8.67 2.18
C TRP A 225 13.15 8.41 3.68
N LEU A 226 12.94 7.14 4.10
CA LEU A 226 12.86 6.74 5.52
C LEU A 226 14.23 6.73 6.19
N ALA A 227 15.30 6.47 5.43
CA ALA A 227 16.66 6.47 5.94
C ALA A 227 17.00 7.83 6.56
N GLY A 228 17.41 7.82 7.83
CA GLY A 228 17.74 9.04 8.59
C GLY A 228 16.54 9.81 9.14
N LYS A 229 15.30 9.30 9.01
CA LYS A 229 14.16 9.87 9.71
C LYS A 229 14.21 9.53 11.20
N PRO A 230 13.72 10.42 12.08
CA PRO A 230 13.60 10.11 13.50
C PRO A 230 12.64 8.94 13.73
N ALA A 231 12.72 8.34 14.93
CA ALA A 231 11.74 7.33 15.34
C ALA A 231 10.32 7.86 15.18
N GLY A 232 9.45 7.03 14.62
CA GLY A 232 8.07 7.43 14.32
C GLY A 232 7.37 6.45 13.38
N ARG A 233 6.04 6.55 13.35
CA ARG A 233 5.19 5.82 12.42
C ARG A 233 4.94 6.68 11.19
N TYR A 234 5.35 6.18 10.02
CA TYR A 234 5.24 6.90 8.74
C TYR A 234 4.32 6.17 7.76
N ARG A 235 3.80 6.92 6.80
CA ARG A 235 2.91 6.46 5.73
C ARG A 235 3.49 6.83 4.36
N MET A 236 2.98 6.20 3.32
CA MET A 236 3.39 6.54 1.93
C MET A 236 3.05 7.98 1.53
N GLY A 237 2.04 8.60 2.16
CA GLY A 237 1.73 10.04 1.98
C GLY A 237 2.89 10.94 2.40
N ASP A 238 3.56 10.60 3.52
CA ASP A 238 4.71 11.37 4.03
C ASP A 238 5.88 11.35 3.04
N VAL A 239 6.05 10.24 2.28
CA VAL A 239 7.08 10.13 1.21
C VAL A 239 6.80 11.11 0.07
N LEU A 240 5.53 11.46 -0.15
CA LEU A 240 5.09 12.47 -1.14
C LEU A 240 5.08 13.89 -0.58
N GLY A 241 5.32 14.08 0.73
CA GLY A 241 5.26 15.37 1.39
C GLY A 241 3.82 15.84 1.67
N LEU A 242 2.88 14.90 1.84
CA LEU A 242 1.44 15.13 2.00
C LEU A 242 0.92 14.63 3.34
#